data_37db3ca1adfb5d224923cc6e5399e740
#
_entry.id   37db3ca1adfb5d224923cc6e5399e740
#
_cell.length_a   1.000
_cell.length_b   1.000
_cell.length_c   1.000
_cell.angle_alpha   90.00
_cell.angle_beta   90.00
_cell.angle_gamma   90.00
#
_symmetry.space_group_name_H-M   'P 1'
#
loop_
_entity.id
_entity.type
_entity.pdbx_description
1 polymer ?
#
loop_
_entity_poly.entity_id
_entity_poly.type
_entity_poly.pdbx_seq_one_letter_code
_entity_poly.pdbx_strand_id
1 'polypeptide(L)'
;RPEGDLKAKPIDEYKGNCIEGKAFQVMIDNNLAFDIALYPYELVTYGETGQVCQNWMQYRLIKQYLEIMTNEQTLVVESGHPLGLFQSKPDAPRVIITNSMMVGMFDNIKDWEIAAQMGVANYGQMTAGGWMYIGPQGIVHGTFNTLLNAGRMKLGVPQDGNLNGHLFVSSGLGGMSGAQPKAAEIAGATAIIAEVDYSRILPRHNQGWVQHITSDLAEAYQLASEAMQEKRPCSIAYHGNVVDLLEYALNNDIHIELLSDQTSCHA
;
A
#
# COMPACT_ATOMS: atom_id res chain seq x y z
N ARG A 1 -10.58 20.43 -12.56
CA ARG A 1 -9.95 20.04 -11.28
C ARG A 1 -9.99 21.22 -10.30
N PRO A 2 -9.94 21.01 -8.98
CA PRO A 2 -9.68 22.07 -8.01
C PRO A 2 -8.28 22.68 -8.22
N GLU A 3 -8.11 23.91 -7.76
CA GLU A 3 -6.81 24.57 -7.69
C GLU A 3 -6.24 24.43 -6.27
N GLY A 4 -4.97 24.09 -6.16
CA GLY A 4 -4.26 23.93 -4.89
C GLY A 4 -4.51 22.60 -4.18
N ASP A 5 -4.02 22.54 -2.93
CA ASP A 5 -4.09 21.33 -2.09
C ASP A 5 -5.53 20.99 -1.70
N LEU A 6 -5.88 19.71 -1.84
CA LEU A 6 -7.19 19.15 -1.51
C LEU A 6 -7.29 18.67 -0.06
N LYS A 7 -6.38 19.07 0.80
CA LYS A 7 -6.32 18.64 2.18
C LYS A 7 -7.69 18.60 2.85
N ALA A 8 -7.98 17.48 3.52
CA ALA A 8 -9.22 17.29 4.23
C ALA A 8 -9.43 18.37 5.29
N LYS A 9 -10.67 18.81 5.43
CA LYS A 9 -11.13 19.76 6.43
C LYS A 9 -11.77 19.04 7.61
N PRO A 10 -12.00 19.73 8.74
CA PRO A 10 -12.86 19.21 9.80
C PRO A 10 -14.22 18.75 9.28
N ILE A 11 -14.75 17.65 9.82
CA ILE A 11 -15.95 16.98 9.31
C ILE A 11 -17.20 17.85 9.33
N ASP A 12 -17.29 18.80 10.22
CA ASP A 12 -18.40 19.76 10.36
C ASP A 12 -18.42 20.81 9.25
N GLU A 13 -17.31 21.00 8.54
CA GLU A 13 -17.27 21.87 7.35
C GLU A 13 -17.82 21.21 6.08
N TYR A 14 -18.05 19.89 6.10
CA TYR A 14 -18.64 19.18 4.98
C TYR A 14 -20.16 19.18 5.04
N LYS A 15 -20.79 19.34 3.88
CA LYS A 15 -22.22 19.16 3.73
C LYS A 15 -22.56 17.68 3.67
N GLY A 16 -23.69 17.29 4.23
CA GLY A 16 -24.18 15.91 4.17
C GLY A 16 -25.36 15.68 5.08
N ASN A 17 -26.30 14.83 4.62
CA ASN A 17 -27.50 14.46 5.37
C ASN A 17 -27.23 13.40 6.44
N CYS A 18 -26.11 12.66 6.34
CA CYS A 18 -25.67 11.70 7.34
C CYS A 18 -24.18 11.87 7.64
N ILE A 19 -23.76 11.40 8.81
CA ILE A 19 -22.37 11.56 9.27
C ILE A 19 -21.40 10.77 8.40
N GLU A 20 -21.80 9.59 7.92
CA GLU A 20 -21.01 8.74 7.06
C GLU A 20 -20.72 9.43 5.72
N GLY A 21 -21.71 10.10 5.12
CA GLY A 21 -21.52 10.86 3.88
C GLY A 21 -20.49 11.98 4.03
N LYS A 22 -20.46 12.65 5.19
CA LYS A 22 -19.41 13.63 5.51
C LYS A 22 -18.05 12.95 5.72
N ALA A 23 -18.01 11.85 6.47
CA ALA A 23 -16.79 11.12 6.75
C ALA A 23 -16.11 10.60 5.48
N PHE A 24 -16.88 10.05 4.53
CA PHE A 24 -16.33 9.61 3.25
C PHE A 24 -15.76 10.76 2.42
N GLN A 25 -16.36 11.95 2.47
CA GLN A 25 -15.79 13.13 1.80
C GLN A 25 -14.45 13.54 2.42
N VAL A 26 -14.33 13.50 3.76
CA VAL A 26 -13.07 13.71 4.47
C VAL A 26 -12.01 12.72 3.99
N MET A 27 -12.36 11.44 3.91
CA MET A 27 -11.44 10.39 3.49
C MET A 27 -10.99 10.55 2.03
N ILE A 28 -11.88 10.89 1.13
CA ILE A 28 -11.55 11.17 -0.28
C ILE A 28 -10.55 12.33 -0.38
N ASP A 29 -10.83 13.44 0.29
CA ASP A 29 -9.97 14.62 0.26
C ASP A 29 -8.60 14.34 0.93
N ASN A 30 -8.60 13.57 2.04
CA ASN A 30 -7.35 13.14 2.66
C ASN A 30 -6.50 12.25 1.74
N ASN A 31 -7.13 11.35 0.97
CA ASN A 31 -6.42 10.53 -0.01
C ASN A 31 -5.77 11.36 -1.13
N LEU A 32 -6.29 12.55 -1.41
CA LEU A 32 -5.81 13.46 -2.45
C LEU A 32 -4.98 14.62 -1.92
N ALA A 33 -4.75 14.72 -0.62
CA ALA A 33 -3.87 15.72 -0.02
C ALA A 33 -2.45 15.61 -0.61
N PHE A 34 -1.79 16.73 -0.83
CA PHE A 34 -0.49 16.77 -1.54
C PHE A 34 0.66 16.11 -0.77
N ASP A 35 0.52 15.98 0.54
CA ASP A 35 1.46 15.26 1.40
C ASP A 35 1.16 13.75 1.49
N ILE A 36 0.03 13.30 0.92
CA ILE A 36 -0.42 11.89 0.90
C ILE A 36 -0.36 11.31 -0.51
N ALA A 37 -0.98 11.99 -1.48
CA ALA A 37 -1.13 11.49 -2.84
C ALA A 37 0.15 11.62 -3.66
N LEU A 38 0.47 10.58 -4.42
CA LEU A 38 1.63 10.57 -5.30
C LEU A 38 1.42 11.52 -6.51
N TYR A 39 0.22 11.46 -7.11
CA TYR A 39 -0.18 12.32 -8.22
C TYR A 39 -1.62 12.83 -7.99
N PRO A 40 -1.79 13.84 -7.11
CA PRO A 40 -3.13 14.28 -6.68
C PRO A 40 -3.97 14.82 -7.83
N TYR A 41 -3.38 15.47 -8.81
CA TYR A 41 -4.11 16.00 -9.97
C TYR A 41 -4.59 14.92 -10.95
N GLU A 42 -3.97 13.77 -10.96
CA GLU A 42 -4.34 12.57 -11.68
C GLU A 42 -5.23 11.63 -10.86
N LEU A 43 -5.62 12.06 -9.65
CA LEU A 43 -6.42 11.29 -8.69
C LEU A 43 -5.73 10.01 -8.20
N VAL A 44 -4.42 9.92 -8.32
CA VAL A 44 -3.61 8.78 -7.91
C VAL A 44 -3.04 9.01 -6.52
N THR A 45 -3.46 8.17 -5.56
CA THR A 45 -3.01 8.24 -4.19
C THR A 45 -1.66 7.57 -4.01
N TYR A 46 -1.55 6.29 -4.39
CA TYR A 46 -0.29 5.54 -4.31
C TYR A 46 -0.27 4.38 -5.31
N GLY A 47 0.91 3.77 -5.47
CA GLY A 47 1.10 2.71 -6.47
C GLY A 47 1.14 3.26 -7.89
N GLU A 48 0.97 2.39 -8.87
CA GLU A 48 1.04 2.77 -10.28
C GLU A 48 -0.24 3.47 -10.72
N THR A 49 -1.39 2.95 -10.30
CA THR A 49 -2.71 3.44 -10.68
C THR A 49 -3.71 3.40 -9.53
N GLY A 50 -3.26 3.62 -8.30
CA GLY A 50 -4.12 3.65 -7.11
C GLY A 50 -5.02 4.89 -7.09
N GLN A 51 -6.02 4.91 -7.98
CA GLN A 51 -6.92 6.03 -8.16
C GLN A 51 -8.07 6.04 -7.14
N VAL A 52 -8.43 7.22 -6.69
CA VAL A 52 -9.58 7.50 -5.82
C VAL A 52 -10.89 7.39 -6.58
N CYS A 53 -10.90 7.82 -7.82
CA CYS A 53 -12.02 7.73 -8.76
C CYS A 53 -11.50 7.91 -10.20
N GLN A 54 -12.35 7.67 -11.20
CA GLN A 54 -11.95 7.63 -12.60
C GLN A 54 -11.45 8.98 -13.16
N ASN A 55 -12.12 10.07 -12.80
CA ASN A 55 -11.76 11.42 -13.25
C ASN A 55 -12.43 12.50 -12.38
N TRP A 56 -12.10 13.76 -12.60
CA TRP A 56 -12.61 14.89 -11.82
C TRP A 56 -14.12 15.14 -11.94
N MET A 57 -14.75 14.69 -13.00
CA MET A 57 -16.22 14.73 -13.11
C MET A 57 -16.83 13.71 -12.15
N GLN A 58 -16.30 12.49 -12.10
CA GLN A 58 -16.74 11.45 -11.19
C GLN A 58 -16.47 11.81 -9.72
N TYR A 59 -15.33 12.44 -9.43
CA TYR A 59 -15.05 12.98 -8.10
C TYR A 59 -16.16 13.94 -7.62
N ARG A 60 -16.57 14.89 -8.47
CA ARG A 60 -17.64 15.83 -8.12
C ARG A 60 -18.98 15.13 -7.93
N LEU A 61 -19.29 14.18 -8.80
CA LEU A 61 -20.54 13.43 -8.73
C LEU A 61 -20.61 12.54 -7.48
N ILE A 62 -19.51 11.87 -7.14
CA ILE A 62 -19.40 11.09 -5.90
C ILE A 62 -19.63 11.99 -4.69
N LYS A 63 -19.00 13.17 -4.63
CA LYS A 63 -19.20 14.10 -3.51
C LYS A 63 -20.64 14.59 -3.43
N GLN A 64 -21.31 14.88 -4.55
CA GLN A 64 -22.72 15.24 -4.57
C GLN A 64 -23.62 14.11 -4.04
N TYR A 65 -23.36 12.86 -4.43
CA TYR A 65 -24.09 11.71 -3.88
C TYR A 65 -23.88 11.57 -2.37
N LEU A 66 -22.65 11.74 -1.88
CA LEU A 66 -22.34 11.69 -0.46
C LEU A 66 -23.01 12.82 0.34
N GLU A 67 -23.18 14.01 -0.26
CA GLU A 67 -23.92 15.13 0.36
C GLU A 67 -25.41 14.83 0.52
N ILE A 68 -26.05 14.23 -0.48
CA ILE A 68 -27.52 13.98 -0.48
C ILE A 68 -27.91 12.63 0.09
N MET A 69 -26.96 11.71 0.26
CA MET A 69 -27.19 10.36 0.79
C MET A 69 -27.82 10.38 2.19
N THR A 70 -28.82 9.52 2.39
CA THR A 70 -29.48 9.31 3.67
C THR A 70 -29.03 7.99 4.33
N ASN A 71 -29.45 7.78 5.57
CA ASN A 71 -29.16 6.53 6.30
C ASN A 71 -29.89 5.30 5.72
N GLU A 72 -30.83 5.49 4.81
CA GLU A 72 -31.56 4.42 4.13
C GLU A 72 -31.07 4.20 2.69
N GLN A 73 -29.89 4.71 2.36
CA GLN A 73 -29.32 4.59 1.02
C GLN A 73 -27.88 4.10 1.09
N THR A 74 -27.45 3.41 0.03
CA THR A 74 -26.09 2.97 -0.22
C THR A 74 -25.63 3.55 -1.54
N LEU A 75 -24.51 4.25 -1.54
CA LEU A 75 -23.80 4.65 -2.75
C LEU A 75 -23.05 3.46 -3.32
N VAL A 76 -23.27 3.14 -4.59
CA VAL A 76 -22.53 2.10 -5.30
C VAL A 76 -21.61 2.76 -6.32
N VAL A 77 -20.33 2.34 -6.27
CA VAL A 77 -19.27 2.84 -7.17
C VAL A 77 -18.63 1.63 -7.84
N GLU A 78 -18.50 1.68 -9.15
CA GLU A 78 -17.87 0.64 -9.98
C GLU A 78 -16.73 1.25 -10.77
N SER A 79 -15.50 0.70 -10.61
CA SER A 79 -14.30 1.17 -11.32
C SER A 79 -14.13 2.70 -11.28
N GLY A 80 -14.38 3.30 -10.12
CA GLY A 80 -14.29 4.76 -9.93
C GLY A 80 -15.45 5.58 -10.48
N HIS A 81 -16.55 4.93 -10.95
CA HIS A 81 -17.77 5.57 -11.42
C HIS A 81 -18.92 5.36 -10.41
N PRO A 82 -19.59 6.41 -9.91
CA PRO A 82 -20.78 6.24 -9.09
C PRO A 82 -21.97 5.79 -9.96
N LEU A 83 -22.51 4.64 -9.64
CA LEU A 83 -23.71 4.11 -10.32
C LEU A 83 -25.00 4.76 -9.80
N GLY A 84 -25.02 5.17 -8.55
CA GLY A 84 -26.15 5.84 -7.92
C GLY A 84 -26.34 5.53 -6.45
N LEU A 85 -27.38 6.14 -5.87
CA LEU A 85 -27.87 5.87 -4.53
C LEU A 85 -29.01 4.83 -4.61
N PHE A 86 -28.80 3.69 -3.97
CA PHE A 86 -29.77 2.59 -3.94
C PHE A 86 -30.42 2.51 -2.56
N GLN A 87 -31.70 2.16 -2.54
CA GLN A 87 -32.43 1.95 -1.29
C GLN A 87 -31.77 0.83 -0.48
N SER A 88 -31.53 1.09 0.80
CA SER A 88 -30.94 0.13 1.74
C SER A 88 -31.51 0.31 3.14
N LYS A 89 -30.85 -0.24 4.16
CA LYS A 89 -31.26 -0.16 5.56
C LYS A 89 -30.21 0.60 6.37
N PRO A 90 -30.57 1.15 7.54
CA PRO A 90 -29.62 1.89 8.39
C PRO A 90 -28.39 1.09 8.83
N ASP A 91 -28.51 -0.23 8.94
CA ASP A 91 -27.43 -1.16 9.29
C ASP A 91 -26.62 -1.67 8.08
N ALA A 92 -27.01 -1.31 6.85
CA ALA A 92 -26.29 -1.67 5.64
C ALA A 92 -25.05 -0.77 5.42
N PRO A 93 -24.03 -1.24 4.67
CA PRO A 93 -22.92 -0.40 4.25
C PRO A 93 -23.41 0.87 3.54
N ARG A 94 -22.86 2.03 3.93
CA ARG A 94 -23.21 3.32 3.28
C ARG A 94 -22.59 3.47 1.90
N VAL A 95 -21.46 2.81 1.65
CA VAL A 95 -20.79 2.83 0.35
C VAL A 95 -20.32 1.42 0.01
N ILE A 96 -20.55 1.00 -1.22
CA ILE A 96 -19.98 -0.22 -1.81
C ILE A 96 -19.13 0.20 -2.99
N ILE A 97 -17.87 -0.20 -2.99
CA ILE A 97 -16.93 0.09 -4.06
C ILE A 97 -16.44 -1.24 -4.64
N THR A 98 -16.54 -1.36 -5.95
CA THR A 98 -16.08 -2.51 -6.70
C THR A 98 -15.21 -2.07 -7.87
N ASN A 99 -14.35 -2.95 -8.36
CA ASN A 99 -13.57 -2.73 -9.56
C ASN A 99 -13.84 -3.84 -10.56
N SER A 100 -14.01 -3.48 -11.82
CA SER A 100 -14.03 -4.46 -12.90
C SER A 100 -12.67 -5.12 -13.01
N MET A 101 -12.68 -6.42 -13.25
CA MET A 101 -11.48 -7.23 -13.43
C MET A 101 -11.35 -7.62 -14.89
N MET A 102 -10.14 -7.53 -15.42
CA MET A 102 -9.79 -8.11 -16.71
C MET A 102 -9.47 -9.59 -16.49
N VAL A 103 -10.03 -10.46 -17.30
CA VAL A 103 -9.86 -11.92 -17.17
C VAL A 103 -9.67 -12.59 -18.52
N GLY A 104 -9.05 -13.76 -18.52
CA GLY A 104 -8.87 -14.58 -19.70
C GLY A 104 -7.89 -13.95 -20.72
N MET A 105 -8.32 -13.80 -21.94
CA MET A 105 -7.49 -13.29 -23.04
C MET A 105 -7.11 -11.81 -22.92
N PHE A 106 -7.71 -11.07 -22.01
CA PHE A 106 -7.59 -9.62 -21.88
C PHE A 106 -6.82 -9.20 -20.61
N ASP A 107 -6.11 -10.09 -19.97
CA ASP A 107 -5.41 -9.84 -18.70
C ASP A 107 -3.95 -9.39 -18.85
N ASN A 108 -3.58 -8.92 -20.04
CA ASN A 108 -2.27 -8.33 -20.28
C ASN A 108 -2.28 -6.80 -20.06
N ILE A 109 -1.10 -6.22 -19.84
CA ILE A 109 -0.93 -4.79 -19.51
C ILE A 109 -1.52 -3.85 -20.56
N LYS A 110 -1.39 -4.21 -21.85
CA LYS A 110 -1.89 -3.36 -22.95
C LYS A 110 -3.41 -3.27 -22.95
N ASP A 111 -4.10 -4.38 -22.73
CA ASP A 111 -5.57 -4.39 -22.64
C ASP A 111 -6.04 -3.66 -21.41
N TRP A 112 -5.31 -3.77 -20.28
CA TRP A 112 -5.55 -2.99 -19.06
C TRP A 112 -5.44 -1.49 -19.31
N GLU A 113 -4.39 -1.03 -19.98
CA GLU A 113 -4.19 0.38 -20.31
C GLU A 113 -5.35 0.91 -21.16
N ILE A 114 -5.77 0.15 -22.17
CA ILE A 114 -6.92 0.49 -23.02
C ILE A 114 -8.20 0.57 -22.21
N ALA A 115 -8.47 -0.42 -21.37
CA ALA A 115 -9.66 -0.46 -20.54
C ALA A 115 -9.69 0.68 -19.49
N ALA A 116 -8.54 1.03 -18.93
CA ALA A 116 -8.41 2.17 -18.03
C ALA A 116 -8.67 3.51 -18.74
N GLN A 117 -8.12 3.70 -19.93
CA GLN A 117 -8.36 4.88 -20.76
C GLN A 117 -9.83 5.02 -21.17
N MET A 118 -10.50 3.91 -21.43
CA MET A 118 -11.92 3.85 -21.74
C MET A 118 -12.84 4.00 -20.52
N GLY A 119 -12.28 4.01 -19.31
CA GLY A 119 -13.04 4.04 -18.06
C GLY A 119 -13.76 2.73 -17.71
N VAL A 120 -13.41 1.63 -18.35
CA VAL A 120 -14.00 0.30 -18.10
C VAL A 120 -13.40 -0.37 -16.86
N ALA A 121 -12.11 -0.22 -16.67
CA ALA A 121 -11.39 -0.72 -15.50
C ALA A 121 -10.72 0.45 -14.76
N ASN A 122 -10.66 0.33 -13.44
CA ASN A 122 -9.85 1.20 -12.60
C ASN A 122 -8.99 0.32 -11.71
N TYR A 123 -7.70 0.49 -11.81
CA TYR A 123 -6.70 -0.29 -11.07
C TYR A 123 -6.50 0.21 -9.63
N GLY A 124 -7.51 0.80 -9.03
CA GLY A 124 -7.42 1.28 -7.65
C GLY A 124 -6.96 0.18 -6.70
N GLN A 125 -5.78 0.32 -6.14
CA GLN A 125 -5.36 -0.54 -5.03
C GLN A 125 -6.33 -0.36 -3.87
N MET A 126 -6.59 -1.44 -3.11
CA MET A 126 -7.72 -1.57 -2.18
C MET A 126 -7.99 -0.33 -1.32
N THR A 127 -6.96 0.22 -0.69
CA THR A 127 -7.15 1.38 0.21
C THR A 127 -7.26 2.71 -0.53
N ALA A 128 -6.64 2.87 -1.71
CA ALA A 128 -6.84 4.05 -2.55
C ALA A 128 -8.25 4.06 -3.16
N GLY A 129 -8.62 2.98 -3.85
CA GLY A 129 -9.94 2.83 -4.46
C GLY A 129 -11.08 2.80 -3.44
N GLY A 130 -10.83 2.28 -2.24
CA GLY A 130 -11.78 2.27 -1.12
C GLY A 130 -11.75 3.53 -0.24
N TRP A 131 -11.00 4.55 -0.61
CA TRP A 131 -10.86 5.83 0.10
C TRP A 131 -10.35 5.70 1.54
N MET A 132 -9.65 4.63 1.87
CA MET A 132 -9.21 4.32 3.23
C MET A 132 -7.70 4.52 3.45
N TYR A 133 -6.99 4.98 2.43
CA TYR A 133 -5.57 5.26 2.54
C TYR A 133 -5.36 6.61 3.25
N ILE A 134 -4.61 6.57 4.34
CA ILE A 134 -4.29 7.76 5.16
C ILE A 134 -2.81 8.11 5.12
N GLY A 135 -2.06 7.45 4.24
CA GLY A 135 -0.63 7.62 4.06
C GLY A 135 0.15 6.31 4.29
N PRO A 136 1.44 6.28 3.98
CA PRO A 136 2.28 5.08 4.10
C PRO A 136 2.41 4.55 5.53
N GLN A 137 2.14 5.37 6.55
CA GLN A 137 2.20 4.98 7.95
C GLN A 137 1.29 3.79 8.28
N GLY A 138 0.12 3.66 7.63
CA GLY A 138 -0.79 2.54 7.86
C GLY A 138 -0.19 1.19 7.49
N ILE A 139 0.52 1.15 6.35
CA ILE A 139 1.20 -0.06 5.86
C ILE A 139 2.43 -0.37 6.73
N VAL A 140 3.22 0.65 7.11
CA VAL A 140 4.34 0.50 8.04
C VAL A 140 3.87 -0.09 9.36
N HIS A 141 2.78 0.44 9.93
CA HIS A 141 2.20 -0.04 11.19
C HIS A 141 1.69 -1.50 11.07
N GLY A 142 0.99 -1.83 9.99
CA GLY A 142 0.51 -3.19 9.74
C GLY A 142 1.66 -4.20 9.64
N THR A 143 2.67 -3.90 8.85
CA THR A 143 3.86 -4.75 8.68
C THR A 143 4.66 -4.88 9.98
N PHE A 144 4.87 -3.77 10.71
CA PHE A 144 5.50 -3.79 12.03
C PHE A 144 4.79 -4.74 12.99
N ASN A 145 3.46 -4.62 13.12
CA ASN A 145 2.68 -5.47 14.00
C ASN A 145 2.76 -6.95 13.59
N THR A 146 2.72 -7.22 12.29
CA THR A 146 2.81 -8.59 11.78
C THR A 146 4.16 -9.22 12.11
N LEU A 147 5.26 -8.52 11.83
CA LEU A 147 6.62 -9.01 12.10
C LEU A 147 6.85 -9.23 13.60
N LEU A 148 6.48 -8.25 14.42
CA LEU A 148 6.68 -8.35 15.87
C LEU A 148 5.84 -9.47 16.50
N ASN A 149 4.59 -9.65 16.05
CA ASN A 149 3.76 -10.74 16.52
C ASN A 149 4.26 -12.11 16.03
N ALA A 150 4.75 -12.21 14.80
CA ALA A 150 5.41 -13.43 14.32
C ALA A 150 6.63 -13.78 15.17
N GLY A 151 7.46 -12.80 15.51
CA GLY A 151 8.60 -12.98 16.41
C GLY A 151 8.18 -13.45 17.81
N ARG A 152 7.14 -12.85 18.38
CA ARG A 152 6.58 -13.28 19.67
C ARG A 152 6.05 -14.70 19.64
N MET A 153 5.33 -15.06 18.58
CA MET A 153 4.69 -16.37 18.46
C MET A 153 5.67 -17.51 18.10
N LYS A 154 6.73 -17.20 17.35
CA LYS A 154 7.60 -18.23 16.74
C LYS A 154 9.04 -18.20 17.24
N LEU A 155 9.55 -17.04 17.65
CA LEU A 155 10.94 -16.86 18.07
C LEU A 155 11.08 -16.63 19.59
N GLY A 156 9.95 -16.59 20.33
CA GLY A 156 9.97 -16.37 21.77
C GLY A 156 10.35 -14.94 22.19
N VAL A 157 10.18 -13.97 21.30
CA VAL A 157 10.41 -12.55 21.61
C VAL A 157 9.46 -12.12 22.74
N PRO A 158 9.97 -11.52 23.83
CA PRO A 158 9.12 -11.03 24.93
C PRO A 158 8.09 -9.98 24.48
N GLN A 159 7.06 -9.76 25.30
CA GLN A 159 5.98 -8.82 25.00
C GLN A 159 6.50 -7.37 24.78
N ASP A 160 7.49 -6.98 25.55
CA ASP A 160 8.20 -5.70 25.50
C ASP A 160 9.50 -5.74 24.70
N GLY A 161 9.82 -6.90 24.07
CA GLY A 161 11.00 -7.11 23.24
C GLY A 161 10.82 -6.65 21.79
N ASN A 162 11.91 -6.73 21.05
CA ASN A 162 12.01 -6.41 19.64
C ASN A 162 12.71 -7.53 18.86
N LEU A 163 12.91 -7.35 17.56
CA LEU A 163 13.51 -8.33 16.66
C LEU A 163 15.04 -8.15 16.46
N ASN A 164 15.73 -7.53 17.40
CA ASN A 164 17.18 -7.34 17.31
C ASN A 164 17.94 -8.68 17.18
N GLY A 165 18.78 -8.77 16.17
CA GLY A 165 19.54 -9.95 15.87
C GLY A 165 18.76 -11.03 15.09
N HIS A 166 17.56 -10.75 14.62
CA HIS A 166 16.78 -11.64 13.77
C HIS A 166 16.73 -11.16 12.32
N LEU A 167 16.81 -12.12 11.39
CA LEU A 167 16.77 -11.87 9.95
C LEU A 167 15.36 -12.02 9.39
N PHE A 168 14.89 -10.98 8.70
CA PHE A 168 13.70 -11.00 7.87
C PHE A 168 14.07 -10.92 6.40
N VAL A 169 13.61 -11.86 5.59
CA VAL A 169 13.78 -11.85 4.13
C VAL A 169 12.42 -11.73 3.47
N SER A 170 12.32 -10.88 2.46
CA SER A 170 11.08 -10.69 1.70
C SER A 170 11.39 -10.19 0.28
N SER A 171 10.33 -9.90 -0.47
CA SER A 171 10.41 -9.31 -1.81
C SER A 171 9.41 -8.18 -2.00
N GLY A 172 9.73 -7.32 -2.98
CA GLY A 172 8.93 -6.18 -3.39
C GLY A 172 9.26 -4.89 -2.65
N LEU A 173 9.49 -3.81 -3.42
CA LEU A 173 9.70 -2.43 -2.94
C LEU A 173 8.76 -1.42 -3.62
N GLY A 174 7.66 -1.92 -4.17
CA GLY A 174 6.62 -1.12 -4.81
C GLY A 174 5.80 -0.26 -3.83
N GLY A 175 4.56 0.06 -4.22
CA GLY A 175 3.68 0.96 -3.47
C GLY A 175 3.42 0.49 -2.04
N MET A 176 2.96 -0.74 -1.86
CA MET A 176 2.67 -1.33 -0.54
C MET A 176 3.90 -2.01 0.07
N SER A 177 4.57 -2.84 -0.70
CA SER A 177 5.73 -3.62 -0.23
C SER A 177 6.92 -2.76 0.18
N GLY A 178 7.06 -1.56 -0.37
CA GLY A 178 8.11 -0.61 0.00
C GLY A 178 8.11 -0.17 1.46
N ALA A 179 7.03 -0.45 2.21
CA ALA A 179 6.98 -0.22 3.66
C ALA A 179 7.73 -1.28 4.48
N GLN A 180 8.00 -2.46 3.93
CA GLN A 180 8.59 -3.58 4.65
C GLN A 180 9.95 -3.26 5.30
N PRO A 181 10.93 -2.67 4.60
CA PRO A 181 12.23 -2.40 5.20
C PRO A 181 12.12 -1.43 6.39
N LYS A 182 11.32 -0.38 6.25
CA LYS A 182 11.10 0.59 7.33
C LYS A 182 10.40 -0.03 8.54
N ALA A 183 9.39 -0.85 8.31
CA ALA A 183 8.67 -1.56 9.36
C ALA A 183 9.58 -2.56 10.09
N ALA A 184 10.44 -3.28 9.36
CA ALA A 184 11.41 -4.21 9.93
C ALA A 184 12.42 -3.49 10.83
N GLU A 185 12.97 -2.35 10.39
CA GLU A 185 13.86 -1.53 11.22
C GLU A 185 13.19 -1.05 12.51
N ILE A 186 11.95 -0.57 12.43
CA ILE A 186 11.20 -0.12 13.61
C ILE A 186 10.95 -1.29 14.56
N ALA A 187 10.73 -2.49 14.04
CA ALA A 187 10.60 -3.71 14.84
C ALA A 187 11.94 -4.21 15.43
N GLY A 188 13.06 -3.63 15.03
CA GLY A 188 14.39 -4.00 15.46
C GLY A 188 15.09 -5.05 14.58
N ALA A 189 14.44 -5.53 13.53
CA ALA A 189 14.97 -6.59 12.67
C ALA A 189 16.06 -6.10 11.72
N THR A 190 16.88 -7.05 11.26
CA THR A 190 17.65 -6.90 10.04
C THR A 190 16.83 -7.45 8.87
N ALA A 191 16.70 -6.70 7.78
CA ALA A 191 15.88 -7.10 6.64
C ALA A 191 16.67 -7.10 5.33
N ILE A 192 16.48 -8.14 4.51
CA ILE A 192 16.90 -8.16 3.10
C ILE A 192 15.62 -8.24 2.25
N ILE A 193 15.40 -7.24 1.39
CA ILE A 193 14.23 -7.20 0.53
C ILE A 193 14.68 -7.23 -0.93
N ALA A 194 14.29 -8.29 -1.64
CA ALA A 194 14.56 -8.43 -3.06
C ALA A 194 13.61 -7.55 -3.90
N GLU A 195 14.15 -6.93 -4.93
CA GLU A 195 13.36 -6.18 -5.92
C GLU A 195 14.06 -6.28 -7.29
N VAL A 196 13.32 -6.71 -8.29
CA VAL A 196 13.86 -6.88 -9.65
C VAL A 196 13.89 -5.57 -10.45
N ASP A 197 13.08 -4.60 -10.06
CA ASP A 197 13.00 -3.28 -10.70
C ASP A 197 13.78 -2.24 -9.91
N TYR A 198 14.96 -1.87 -10.41
CA TYR A 198 15.80 -0.87 -9.75
C TYR A 198 15.12 0.48 -9.57
N SER A 199 14.17 0.83 -10.45
CA SER A 199 13.43 2.09 -10.35
C SER A 199 12.55 2.17 -9.10
N ARG A 200 12.21 1.03 -8.49
CA ARG A 200 11.47 0.94 -7.22
C ARG A 200 12.39 0.98 -5.99
N ILE A 201 13.63 0.53 -6.14
CA ILE A 201 14.64 0.54 -5.06
C ILE A 201 15.06 1.96 -4.73
N LEU A 202 15.46 2.73 -5.74
CA LEU A 202 16.06 4.04 -5.57
C LEU A 202 15.17 5.05 -4.82
N PRO A 203 13.86 5.16 -5.08
CA PRO A 203 12.97 6.03 -4.29
C PRO A 203 12.94 5.66 -2.82
N ARG A 204 12.94 4.37 -2.47
CA ARG A 204 12.91 3.89 -1.07
C ARG A 204 14.20 4.21 -0.34
N HIS A 205 15.33 4.09 -1.01
CA HIS A 205 16.62 4.52 -0.46
C HIS A 205 16.68 6.04 -0.24
N ASN A 206 16.26 6.82 -1.22
CA ASN A 206 16.23 8.29 -1.13
C ASN A 206 15.26 8.78 -0.04
N GLN A 207 14.20 8.06 0.25
CA GLN A 207 13.27 8.31 1.35
C GLN A 207 13.84 7.91 2.74
N GLY A 208 14.98 7.26 2.80
CA GLY A 208 15.55 6.72 4.04
C GLY A 208 14.78 5.52 4.59
N TRP A 209 14.13 4.75 3.72
CA TRP A 209 13.39 3.54 4.07
C TRP A 209 14.21 2.28 3.87
N VAL A 210 15.28 2.37 3.11
CA VAL A 210 16.29 1.35 2.87
C VAL A 210 17.65 1.95 3.11
N GLN A 211 18.51 1.31 3.90
CA GLN A 211 19.82 1.81 4.25
C GLN A 211 20.88 1.46 3.20
N HIS A 212 20.84 0.24 2.68
CA HIS A 212 21.85 -0.28 1.74
C HIS A 212 21.20 -0.82 0.47
N ILE A 213 21.90 -0.68 -0.65
CA ILE A 213 21.52 -1.28 -1.93
C ILE A 213 22.70 -2.10 -2.43
N THR A 214 22.43 -3.34 -2.83
CA THR A 214 23.41 -4.20 -3.49
C THR A 214 22.75 -5.13 -4.51
N SER A 215 23.53 -5.61 -5.48
CA SER A 215 23.18 -6.71 -6.39
C SER A 215 24.02 -7.96 -6.13
N ASP A 216 24.87 -7.93 -5.10
CA ASP A 216 25.72 -9.03 -4.71
C ASP A 216 25.10 -9.78 -3.53
N LEU A 217 24.89 -11.09 -3.69
CA LEU A 217 24.29 -11.96 -2.67
C LEU A 217 25.16 -12.08 -1.44
N ALA A 218 26.47 -12.23 -1.63
CA ALA A 218 27.42 -12.37 -0.51
C ALA A 218 27.48 -11.08 0.30
N GLU A 219 27.52 -9.91 -0.36
CA GLU A 219 27.48 -8.61 0.29
C GLU A 219 26.18 -8.39 1.06
N ALA A 220 25.02 -8.76 0.48
CA ALA A 220 23.74 -8.62 1.15
C ALA A 220 23.69 -9.39 2.48
N TYR A 221 24.13 -10.64 2.48
CA TYR A 221 24.18 -11.46 3.69
C TYR A 221 25.30 -11.10 4.65
N GLN A 222 26.42 -10.58 4.16
CA GLN A 222 27.48 -10.05 5.01
C GLN A 222 26.98 -8.83 5.80
N LEU A 223 26.39 -7.83 5.13
CA LEU A 223 25.82 -6.66 5.78
C LEU A 223 24.74 -7.05 6.81
N ALA A 224 23.91 -8.02 6.47
CA ALA A 224 22.90 -8.54 7.38
C ALA A 224 23.52 -9.21 8.60
N SER A 225 24.54 -10.07 8.42
CA SER A 225 25.24 -10.76 9.50
C SER A 225 25.92 -9.80 10.47
N GLU A 226 26.60 -8.78 9.95
CA GLU A 226 27.23 -7.74 10.77
C GLU A 226 26.19 -6.99 11.62
N ALA A 227 25.08 -6.55 11.00
CA ALA A 227 23.99 -5.85 11.71
C ALA A 227 23.34 -6.73 12.79
N MET A 228 23.12 -8.02 12.50
CA MET A 228 22.56 -8.98 13.46
C MET A 228 23.49 -9.20 14.66
N GLN A 229 24.79 -9.35 14.45
CA GLN A 229 25.78 -9.50 15.52
C GLN A 229 25.84 -8.28 16.43
N GLU A 230 25.74 -7.08 15.85
CA GLU A 230 25.67 -5.81 16.56
C GLU A 230 24.30 -5.55 17.20
N LYS A 231 23.30 -6.39 16.93
CA LYS A 231 21.89 -6.21 17.31
C LYS A 231 21.33 -4.87 16.85
N ARG A 232 21.77 -4.41 15.71
CA ARG A 232 21.39 -3.13 15.09
C ARG A 232 20.34 -3.37 14.01
N PRO A 233 19.22 -2.63 14.01
CA PRO A 233 18.28 -2.65 12.88
C PRO A 233 18.97 -2.24 11.58
N CYS A 234 18.70 -2.97 10.52
CA CYS A 234 19.29 -2.68 9.20
C CYS A 234 18.34 -3.11 8.10
N SER A 235 18.30 -2.37 7.02
CA SER A 235 17.54 -2.75 5.82
C SER A 235 18.42 -2.70 4.58
N ILE A 236 18.34 -3.75 3.78
CA ILE A 236 19.13 -3.98 2.59
C ILE A 236 18.19 -4.28 1.44
N ALA A 237 18.23 -3.49 0.38
CA ALA A 237 17.60 -3.81 -0.89
C ALA A 237 18.55 -4.64 -1.73
N TYR A 238 18.14 -5.84 -2.06
CA TYR A 238 18.85 -6.68 -3.02
C TYR A 238 18.20 -6.49 -4.40
N HIS A 239 18.99 -5.98 -5.35
CA HIS A 239 18.53 -5.84 -6.73
C HIS A 239 18.67 -7.19 -7.45
N GLY A 240 17.60 -7.96 -7.42
CA GLY A 240 17.53 -9.31 -7.99
C GLY A 240 16.28 -10.06 -7.54
N ASN A 241 16.23 -11.35 -7.87
CA ASN A 241 15.10 -12.19 -7.54
C ASN A 241 15.23 -12.75 -6.10
N VAL A 242 14.11 -12.82 -5.39
CA VAL A 242 14.07 -13.42 -4.04
C VAL A 242 14.50 -14.90 -4.05
N VAL A 243 14.26 -15.61 -5.13
CA VAL A 243 14.70 -17.02 -5.28
C VAL A 243 16.22 -17.13 -5.16
N ASP A 244 16.96 -16.20 -5.76
CA ASP A 244 18.43 -16.19 -5.68
C ASP A 244 18.91 -16.00 -4.23
N LEU A 245 18.21 -15.13 -3.44
CA LEU A 245 18.48 -14.99 -2.01
C LEU A 245 18.26 -16.30 -1.25
N LEU A 246 17.15 -16.98 -1.52
CA LEU A 246 16.80 -18.22 -0.82
C LEU A 246 17.74 -19.36 -1.18
N GLU A 247 18.11 -19.50 -2.46
CA GLU A 247 19.09 -20.50 -2.91
C GLU A 247 20.47 -20.22 -2.30
N TYR A 248 20.90 -18.97 -2.25
CA TYR A 248 22.15 -18.59 -1.61
C TYR A 248 22.15 -18.94 -0.12
N ALA A 249 21.07 -18.63 0.59
CA ALA A 249 20.95 -18.97 2.01
C ALA A 249 21.04 -20.49 2.25
N LEU A 250 20.32 -21.30 1.44
CA LEU A 250 20.35 -22.75 1.52
C LEU A 250 21.76 -23.32 1.26
N ASN A 251 22.46 -22.82 0.25
CA ASN A 251 23.79 -23.28 -0.13
C ASN A 251 24.89 -22.90 0.87
N ASN A 252 24.64 -21.91 1.73
CA ASN A 252 25.59 -21.41 2.71
C ASN A 252 25.14 -21.62 4.17
N ASP A 253 24.13 -22.47 4.40
CA ASP A 253 23.59 -22.78 5.74
C ASP A 253 23.18 -21.52 6.54
N ILE A 254 22.67 -20.49 5.84
CA ILE A 254 22.18 -19.27 6.48
C ILE A 254 20.73 -19.47 6.92
N HIS A 255 20.48 -19.29 8.20
CA HIS A 255 19.13 -19.40 8.76
C HIS A 255 18.34 -18.09 8.58
N ILE A 256 17.16 -18.19 8.01
CA ILE A 256 16.20 -17.08 7.88
C ILE A 256 15.07 -17.32 8.87
N GLU A 257 14.92 -16.44 9.88
CA GLU A 257 13.92 -16.62 10.93
C GLU A 257 12.52 -16.19 10.50
N LEU A 258 12.41 -15.14 9.70
CA LEU A 258 11.14 -14.62 9.19
C LEU A 258 11.23 -14.47 7.67
N LEU A 259 10.26 -15.04 6.97
CA LEU A 259 10.19 -15.02 5.51
C LEU A 259 8.78 -14.61 5.07
N SER A 260 8.70 -13.71 4.12
CA SER A 260 7.46 -13.39 3.43
C SER A 260 7.73 -13.00 1.96
N ASP A 261 6.68 -12.79 1.21
CA ASP A 261 6.69 -12.23 -0.14
C ASP A 261 5.55 -11.24 -0.26
N GLN A 262 5.85 -10.06 -0.77
CA GLN A 262 4.84 -9.02 -1.02
C GLN A 262 5.04 -8.44 -2.42
N THR A 263 5.34 -9.29 -3.39
CA THR A 263 5.44 -8.91 -4.79
C THR A 263 4.04 -8.71 -5.37
N SER A 264 3.86 -7.62 -6.10
CA SER A 264 2.61 -7.34 -6.80
C SER A 264 2.43 -8.33 -7.96
N CYS A 265 1.25 -8.96 -8.03
CA CYS A 265 0.86 -9.84 -9.14
C CYS A 265 0.06 -9.09 -10.23
N HIS A 266 0.20 -7.80 -10.33
CA HIS A 266 -0.41 -7.03 -11.40
C HIS A 266 0.31 -7.29 -12.72
N ALA A 267 -0.47 -7.42 -13.78
CA ALA A 267 0.04 -7.69 -15.13
C ALA A 267 0.90 -6.53 -15.66
#